data_4c9157808b7456c08f2c3ea15c7a7298
#
_entry.id   4c9157808b7456c08f2c3ea15c7a7298
#
_cell.length_a   1.000
_cell.length_b   1.000
_cell.length_c   1.000
_cell.angle_alpha   90.00
_cell.angle_beta   90.00
_cell.angle_gamma   90.00
#
_symmetry.space_group_name_H-M   'P 1'
#
loop_
_entity.id
_entity.type
_entity.pdbx_description
1 polymer ?
#
loop_
_entity_poly.entity_id
_entity_poly.type
_entity_poly.pdbx_seq_one_letter_code
_entity_poly.pdbx_strand_id
1 'polypeptide(L)'
;MLDLHHCKFPRAVEDGPCAQAAHDMFHAAQTGTGHGLPEIKLDAAITTVLQRALRTARLKRGFETTLEILANEHRGLAKLQNKTGQSQKARVSRLILASSDASERLLREIALALDRNTPRVLALGLLADSATLGSLLYGPDTHVKVLLLDHKEAVAEMLIAAAQQERG
;
A
#
# COMPACT_ATOMS: atom_id res chain seq x y z
N MET A 1 16.34 -1.46 2.23
CA MET A 1 15.87 -0.25 2.95
C MET A 1 15.28 0.70 1.92
N LEU A 2 14.00 0.99 2.05
CA LEU A 2 13.32 1.90 1.11
C LEU A 2 13.91 3.30 1.29
N ASP A 3 14.53 3.83 0.25
CA ASP A 3 14.94 5.22 0.24
C ASP A 3 13.74 6.10 -0.12
N LEU A 4 13.00 6.53 0.90
CA LEU A 4 11.82 7.37 0.74
C LEU A 4 12.14 8.80 0.26
N HIS A 5 13.40 9.21 0.31
CA HIS A 5 13.80 10.53 -0.19
C HIS A 5 13.59 10.67 -1.71
N HIS A 6 13.52 9.55 -2.42
CA HIS A 6 13.27 9.51 -3.86
C HIS A 6 11.86 8.98 -4.21
N CYS A 7 11.05 8.65 -3.19
CA CYS A 7 9.71 8.13 -3.40
C CYS A 7 8.73 9.27 -3.72
N LYS A 8 8.11 9.23 -4.89
CA LYS A 8 7.08 10.18 -5.28
C LYS A 8 5.71 9.53 -5.15
N PHE A 9 4.86 10.13 -4.34
CA PHE A 9 3.47 9.72 -4.22
C PHE A 9 2.67 10.02 -5.50
N PRO A 10 1.45 9.46 -5.64
CA PRO A 10 0.54 9.89 -6.69
C PRO A 10 0.36 11.42 -6.68
N ARG A 11 0.16 12.00 -7.85
CA ARG A 11 0.03 13.47 -7.96
C ARG A 11 -1.05 14.05 -7.06
N ALA A 12 -2.17 13.35 -6.93
CA ALA A 12 -3.26 13.81 -6.05
C ALA A 12 -2.83 13.98 -4.60
N VAL A 13 -1.84 13.20 -4.13
CA VAL A 13 -1.26 13.34 -2.79
C VAL A 13 -0.21 14.47 -2.77
N GLU A 14 0.74 14.46 -3.72
CA GLU A 14 1.86 15.42 -3.77
C GLU A 14 1.39 16.86 -3.97
N ASP A 15 0.38 17.06 -4.81
CA ASP A 15 -0.15 18.39 -5.11
C ASP A 15 -1.23 18.84 -4.11
N GLY A 16 -1.58 17.99 -3.14
CA GLY A 16 -2.62 18.24 -2.16
C GLY A 16 -2.10 18.69 -0.79
N PRO A 17 -3.01 19.06 0.12
CA PRO A 17 -2.64 19.55 1.46
C PRO A 17 -2.08 18.47 2.39
N CYS A 18 -2.19 17.19 2.04
CA CYS A 18 -1.74 16.06 2.86
C CYS A 18 -0.33 15.56 2.49
N ALA A 19 0.35 16.17 1.52
CA ALA A 19 1.66 15.71 1.04
C ALA A 19 2.68 15.58 2.18
N GLN A 20 2.86 16.61 2.98
CA GLN A 20 3.83 16.60 4.08
C GLN A 20 3.48 15.55 5.13
N ALA A 21 2.20 15.46 5.54
CA ALA A 21 1.75 14.47 6.51
C ALA A 21 1.98 13.04 6.03
N ALA A 22 1.77 12.77 4.74
CA ALA A 22 2.05 11.47 4.14
C ALA A 22 3.55 11.14 4.17
N HIS A 23 4.42 12.09 3.81
CA HIS A 23 5.86 11.90 3.89
C HIS A 23 6.33 11.65 5.33
N ASP A 24 5.83 12.44 6.27
CA ASP A 24 6.19 12.32 7.70
C ASP A 24 5.78 10.96 8.27
N MET A 25 4.61 10.46 7.91
CA MET A 25 4.11 9.16 8.33
C MET A 25 5.06 8.01 7.93
N PHE A 26 5.50 7.98 6.67
CA PHE A 26 6.42 6.95 6.20
C PHE A 26 7.84 7.14 6.77
N HIS A 27 8.30 8.38 6.90
CA HIS A 27 9.59 8.67 7.51
C HIS A 27 9.65 8.23 8.98
N ALA A 28 8.60 8.54 9.76
CA ALA A 28 8.51 8.14 11.16
C ALA A 28 8.51 6.61 11.32
N ALA A 29 7.84 5.88 10.45
CA ALA A 29 7.83 4.41 10.49
C ALA A 29 9.21 3.80 10.22
N GLN A 30 10.02 4.40 9.35
CA GLN A 30 11.38 3.92 9.06
C GLN A 30 12.36 4.14 10.20
N THR A 31 12.18 5.21 10.95
CA THR A 31 13.05 5.54 12.08
C THR A 31 12.61 4.92 13.40
N GLY A 32 11.43 4.30 13.43
CA GLY A 32 10.85 3.64 14.60
C GLY A 32 11.37 2.24 14.84
N THR A 33 10.95 1.65 15.94
CA THR A 33 11.40 0.31 16.40
C THR A 33 10.58 -0.85 15.80
N GLY A 34 9.70 -0.60 14.84
CA GLY A 34 8.83 -1.61 14.24
C GLY A 34 9.36 -2.18 12.93
N HIS A 35 8.47 -2.83 12.16
CA HIS A 35 8.81 -3.41 10.86
C HIS A 35 8.93 -2.38 9.71
N GLY A 36 8.96 -1.09 10.03
CA GLY A 36 9.08 -0.01 9.05
C GLY A 36 7.79 0.30 8.29
N LEU A 37 6.65 -0.26 8.71
CA LEU A 37 5.34 0.04 8.13
C LEU A 37 4.60 1.05 9.01
N PRO A 38 4.10 2.16 8.42
CA PRO A 38 3.17 3.02 9.14
C PRO A 38 1.90 2.25 9.48
N GLU A 39 1.39 2.44 10.69
CA GLU A 39 0.15 1.82 11.13
C GLU A 39 -0.98 2.85 11.13
N ILE A 40 -2.12 2.48 10.58
CA ILE A 40 -3.31 3.32 10.51
C ILE A 40 -4.52 2.61 11.12
N LYS A 41 -5.42 3.39 11.69
CA LYS A 41 -6.66 2.90 12.28
C LYS A 41 -7.68 2.58 11.18
N LEU A 42 -8.45 1.53 11.39
CA LEU A 42 -9.58 1.20 10.52
C LEU A 42 -10.79 2.05 10.92
N ASP A 43 -10.75 3.32 10.58
CA ASP A 43 -11.85 4.26 10.83
C ASP A 43 -12.87 4.28 9.68
N ALA A 44 -13.88 5.14 9.77
CA ALA A 44 -14.92 5.26 8.75
C ALA A 44 -14.37 5.69 7.38
N ALA A 45 -13.38 6.58 7.35
CA ALA A 45 -12.77 7.04 6.10
C ALA A 45 -12.00 5.92 5.40
N ILE A 46 -11.15 5.20 6.14
CA ILE A 46 -10.40 4.05 5.61
C ILE A 46 -11.35 2.94 5.16
N THR A 47 -12.36 2.63 5.96
CA THR A 47 -13.39 1.64 5.60
C THR A 47 -14.08 2.01 4.28
N THR A 48 -14.45 3.27 4.11
CA THR A 48 -15.09 3.76 2.87
C THR A 48 -14.19 3.59 1.66
N VAL A 49 -12.89 3.90 1.78
CA VAL A 49 -11.91 3.71 0.70
C VAL A 49 -11.80 2.24 0.33
N LEU A 50 -11.68 1.35 1.31
CA LEU A 50 -11.58 -0.10 1.08
C LEU A 50 -12.82 -0.66 0.38
N GLN A 51 -14.01 -0.30 0.86
CA GLN A 51 -15.26 -0.76 0.27
C GLN A 51 -15.45 -0.25 -1.16
N ARG A 52 -15.09 1.01 -1.42
CA ARG A 52 -15.12 1.58 -2.77
C ARG A 52 -14.13 0.85 -3.69
N ALA A 53 -12.92 0.62 -3.24
CA ALA A 53 -11.90 -0.09 -4.00
C ALA A 53 -12.35 -1.52 -4.34
N LEU A 54 -12.99 -2.20 -3.40
CA LEU A 54 -13.54 -3.54 -3.62
C LEU A 54 -14.64 -3.52 -4.71
N ARG A 55 -15.58 -2.59 -4.61
CA ARG A 55 -16.68 -2.46 -5.57
C ARG A 55 -16.20 -2.11 -6.99
N THR A 56 -15.11 -1.39 -7.10
CA THR A 56 -14.52 -0.99 -8.39
C THR A 56 -13.42 -1.93 -8.89
N ALA A 57 -13.29 -3.11 -8.27
CA ALA A 57 -12.29 -4.13 -8.60
C ALA A 57 -10.82 -3.63 -8.50
N ARG A 58 -10.56 -2.66 -7.64
CA ARG A 58 -9.23 -2.07 -7.38
C ARG A 58 -8.58 -2.61 -6.12
N LEU A 59 -9.24 -3.55 -5.43
CA LEU A 59 -8.75 -4.21 -4.24
C LEU A 59 -8.60 -5.70 -4.52
N LYS A 60 -7.42 -6.24 -4.27
CA LYS A 60 -7.11 -7.67 -4.39
C LYS A 60 -6.75 -8.22 -3.02
N ARG A 61 -7.10 -9.46 -2.76
CA ARG A 61 -6.80 -10.11 -1.47
C ARG A 61 -5.77 -11.22 -1.63
N GLY A 62 -4.96 -11.38 -0.60
CA GLY A 62 -3.99 -12.46 -0.49
C GLY A 62 -2.59 -12.06 -0.94
N PHE A 63 -1.60 -12.61 -0.24
CA PHE A 63 -0.20 -12.27 -0.49
C PHE A 63 0.32 -12.89 -1.79
N GLU A 64 -0.05 -14.12 -2.09
CA GLU A 64 0.34 -14.79 -3.34
C GLU A 64 -0.20 -14.04 -4.56
N THR A 65 -1.47 -13.65 -4.54
CA THR A 65 -2.08 -12.83 -5.59
C THR A 65 -1.35 -11.49 -5.74
N THR A 66 -1.01 -10.87 -4.63
CA THR A 66 -0.24 -9.61 -4.63
C THR A 66 1.11 -9.80 -5.31
N LEU A 67 1.86 -10.82 -4.95
CA LEU A 67 3.17 -11.11 -5.56
C LEU A 67 3.07 -11.38 -7.06
N GLU A 68 2.04 -12.11 -7.48
CA GLU A 68 1.79 -12.43 -8.88
C GLU A 68 1.50 -11.19 -9.72
N ILE A 69 0.64 -10.31 -9.22
CA ILE A 69 0.32 -9.04 -9.86
C ILE A 69 1.57 -8.16 -9.98
N LEU A 70 2.33 -8.00 -8.90
CA LEU A 70 3.54 -7.18 -8.89
C LEU A 70 4.62 -7.75 -9.83
N ALA A 71 4.79 -9.07 -9.87
CA ALA A 71 5.73 -9.72 -10.78
C ALA A 71 5.35 -9.51 -12.25
N ASN A 72 4.06 -9.61 -12.59
CA ASN A 72 3.56 -9.37 -13.93
C ASN A 72 3.77 -7.90 -14.36
N GLU A 73 3.48 -6.97 -13.48
CA GLU A 73 3.71 -5.53 -13.74
C GLU A 73 5.19 -5.22 -13.92
N HIS A 74 6.06 -5.80 -13.10
CA HIS A 74 7.50 -5.62 -13.20
C HIS A 74 8.02 -6.11 -14.56
N ARG A 75 7.57 -7.26 -15.03
CA ARG A 75 7.93 -7.79 -16.36
C ARG A 75 7.41 -6.89 -17.49
N GLY A 76 6.19 -6.41 -17.37
CA GLY A 76 5.60 -5.49 -18.36
C GLY A 76 6.38 -4.19 -18.50
N LEU A 77 6.80 -3.61 -17.37
CA LEU A 77 7.62 -2.40 -17.35
C LEU A 77 9.02 -2.61 -17.92
N ALA A 78 9.66 -3.73 -17.61
CA ALA A 78 10.97 -4.08 -18.17
C ALA A 78 10.91 -4.20 -19.69
N LYS A 79 9.86 -4.84 -20.24
CA LYS A 79 9.64 -4.92 -21.69
C LYS A 79 9.43 -3.54 -22.32
N LEU A 80 8.65 -2.68 -21.67
CA LEU A 80 8.41 -1.32 -22.17
C LEU A 80 9.67 -0.49 -22.17
N GLN A 81 10.48 -0.57 -21.12
CA GLN A 81 11.76 0.12 -21.00
C GLN A 81 12.75 -0.33 -22.09
N ASN A 82 12.82 -1.62 -22.38
CA ASN A 82 13.64 -2.19 -23.44
C ASN A 82 13.21 -1.72 -24.85
N LYS A 83 11.91 -1.50 -25.07
CA LYS A 83 11.38 -1.01 -26.34
C LYS A 83 11.58 0.48 -26.55
N THR A 84 11.44 1.28 -25.50
CA THR A 84 11.41 2.73 -25.60
C THR A 84 12.73 3.40 -25.23
N GLY A 85 13.63 2.68 -24.54
CA GLY A 85 14.88 3.22 -24.01
C GLY A 85 14.68 4.28 -22.91
N GLN A 86 13.45 4.56 -22.51
CA GLN A 86 13.13 5.58 -21.50
C GLN A 86 12.89 4.91 -20.15
N SER A 87 13.67 5.34 -19.15
CA SER A 87 13.37 5.08 -17.74
C SER A 87 12.18 5.96 -17.34
N GLN A 88 11.03 5.34 -17.10
CA GLN A 88 9.89 6.08 -16.56
C GLN A 88 10.18 6.48 -15.11
N LYS A 89 10.01 7.78 -14.79
CA LYS A 89 10.04 8.27 -13.40
C LYS A 89 8.84 7.66 -12.68
N ALA A 90 9.07 6.55 -12.00
CA ALA A 90 8.01 5.79 -11.37
C ALA A 90 7.51 6.52 -10.12
N ARG A 91 6.20 6.73 -10.06
CA ARG A 91 5.49 7.15 -8.85
C ARG A 91 4.91 5.94 -8.15
N VAL A 92 4.63 6.07 -6.86
CA VAL A 92 3.87 5.06 -6.12
C VAL A 92 2.50 4.88 -6.80
N SER A 93 2.18 3.66 -7.12
CA SER A 93 0.93 3.31 -7.82
C SER A 93 0.26 2.05 -7.27
N ARG A 94 0.90 1.40 -6.30
CA ARG A 94 0.41 0.18 -5.63
C ARG A 94 0.64 0.30 -4.14
N LEU A 95 -0.29 -0.20 -3.35
CA LEU A 95 -0.21 -0.15 -1.89
C LEU A 95 -0.62 -1.49 -1.30
N ILE A 96 0.28 -2.09 -0.52
CA ILE A 96 0.01 -3.31 0.24
C ILE A 96 -0.52 -2.91 1.61
N LEU A 97 -1.58 -3.57 2.06
CA LEU A 97 -2.15 -3.40 3.39
C LEU A 97 -2.02 -4.72 4.15
N ALA A 98 -1.45 -4.68 5.34
CA ALA A 98 -1.28 -5.84 6.20
C ALA A 98 -2.14 -5.74 7.44
N SER A 99 -2.79 -6.86 7.84
CA SER A 99 -3.56 -6.93 9.10
C SER A 99 -2.63 -6.87 10.32
N SER A 100 -3.18 -6.50 11.47
CA SER A 100 -2.43 -6.40 12.72
C SER A 100 -1.92 -7.75 13.25
N ASP A 101 -2.53 -8.86 12.84
CA ASP A 101 -2.12 -10.23 13.18
C ASP A 101 -1.25 -10.90 12.11
N ALA A 102 -0.70 -10.12 11.18
CA ALA A 102 0.28 -10.63 10.23
C ALA A 102 1.54 -11.12 10.96
N SER A 103 2.02 -12.32 10.61
CA SER A 103 3.22 -12.88 11.23
C SER A 103 4.48 -12.09 10.85
N GLU A 104 5.52 -12.19 11.69
CA GLU A 104 6.82 -11.59 11.38
C GLU A 104 7.40 -12.09 10.06
N ARG A 105 7.18 -13.37 9.75
CA ARG A 105 7.57 -13.95 8.47
C ARG A 105 6.88 -13.24 7.31
N LEU A 106 5.56 -13.06 7.41
CA LEU A 106 4.78 -12.37 6.38
C LEU A 106 5.26 -10.92 6.21
N LEU A 107 5.50 -10.21 7.32
CA LEU A 107 6.00 -8.83 7.28
C LEU A 107 7.39 -8.73 6.62
N ARG A 108 8.27 -9.71 6.86
CA ARG A 108 9.57 -9.78 6.17
C ARG A 108 9.41 -10.05 4.67
N GLU A 109 8.50 -10.91 4.30
CA GLU A 109 8.21 -11.19 2.88
C GLU A 109 7.61 -9.96 2.18
N ILE A 110 6.77 -9.20 2.86
CA ILE A 110 6.28 -7.90 2.37
C ILE A 110 7.44 -6.93 2.16
N ALA A 111 8.35 -6.82 3.12
CA ALA A 111 9.54 -5.95 2.99
C ALA A 111 10.38 -6.31 1.76
N LEU A 112 10.59 -7.60 1.50
CA LEU A 112 11.29 -8.07 0.30
C LEU A 112 10.53 -7.69 -0.99
N ALA A 113 9.22 -7.80 -0.98
CA ALA A 113 8.40 -7.40 -2.12
C ALA A 113 8.49 -5.89 -2.39
N LEU A 114 8.54 -5.07 -1.33
CA LEU A 114 8.75 -3.63 -1.45
C LEU A 114 10.10 -3.31 -2.09
N ASP A 115 11.17 -3.93 -1.61
CA ASP A 115 12.52 -3.73 -2.13
C ASP A 115 12.63 -4.06 -3.62
N ARG A 116 11.98 -5.14 -4.06
CA ARG A 116 11.98 -5.57 -5.46
C ARG A 116 11.17 -4.65 -6.38
N ASN A 117 10.23 -3.90 -5.84
CA ASN A 117 9.30 -3.07 -6.60
C ASN A 117 9.42 -1.57 -6.30
N THR A 118 10.51 -1.15 -5.65
CA THR A 118 10.80 0.26 -5.39
C THR A 118 10.94 1.04 -6.70
N PRO A 119 10.42 2.25 -6.79
CA PRO A 119 9.64 3.04 -5.81
C PRO A 119 8.12 2.94 -5.97
N ARG A 120 7.62 2.00 -6.75
CA ARG A 120 6.20 1.93 -7.16
C ARG A 120 5.26 1.41 -6.10
N VAL A 121 5.76 0.66 -5.13
CA VAL A 121 4.95 -0.04 -4.14
C VAL A 121 5.32 0.41 -2.74
N LEU A 122 4.31 0.75 -1.94
CA LEU A 122 4.42 1.01 -0.51
C LEU A 122 3.53 0.02 0.27
N ALA A 123 3.68 0.02 1.59
CA ALA A 123 2.83 -0.78 2.46
C ALA A 123 2.43 -0.01 3.72
N LEU A 124 1.24 -0.30 4.22
CA LEU A 124 0.69 0.18 5.49
C LEU A 124 0.24 -1.01 6.32
N GLY A 125 0.39 -0.90 7.63
CA GLY A 125 -0.28 -1.78 8.59
C GLY A 125 -1.67 -1.23 8.96
N LEU A 126 -2.68 -2.09 8.95
CA LEU A 126 -4.00 -1.76 9.47
C LEU A 126 -4.12 -2.24 10.91
N LEU A 127 -4.57 -1.37 11.82
CA LEU A 127 -4.85 -1.73 13.21
C LEU A 127 -6.19 -2.47 13.31
N ALA A 128 -6.29 -3.57 12.58
CA ALA A 128 -7.41 -4.48 12.55
C ALA A 128 -6.90 -5.88 12.20
N ASP A 129 -7.44 -6.90 12.83
CA ASP A 129 -7.04 -8.28 12.57
C ASP A 129 -7.63 -8.83 11.27
N SER A 130 -7.13 -9.99 10.85
CA SER A 130 -7.57 -10.66 9.62
C SER A 130 -9.05 -11.03 9.61
N ALA A 131 -9.61 -11.40 10.75
CA ALA A 131 -11.03 -11.71 10.88
C ALA A 131 -11.90 -10.47 10.69
N THR A 132 -11.53 -9.35 11.29
CA THR A 132 -12.23 -8.07 11.14
C THR A 132 -12.21 -7.59 9.69
N LEU A 133 -11.05 -7.61 9.05
CA LEU A 133 -10.90 -7.22 7.64
C LEU A 133 -11.70 -8.14 6.70
N GLY A 134 -11.61 -9.44 6.93
CA GLY A 134 -12.34 -10.41 6.13
C GLY A 134 -13.85 -10.25 6.25
N SER A 135 -14.36 -10.10 7.47
CA SER A 135 -15.79 -9.90 7.72
C SER A 135 -16.30 -8.61 7.13
N LEU A 136 -15.52 -7.52 7.22
CA LEU A 136 -15.90 -6.22 6.69
C LEU A 136 -16.03 -6.21 5.17
N LEU A 137 -15.13 -6.89 4.48
CA LEU A 137 -14.99 -6.80 3.03
C LEU A 137 -15.58 -7.98 2.26
N TYR A 138 -15.54 -9.17 2.81
CA TYR A 138 -15.87 -10.41 2.09
C TYR A 138 -16.94 -11.26 2.77
N GLY A 139 -17.43 -10.84 3.93
CA GLY A 139 -18.47 -11.54 4.67
C GLY A 139 -17.97 -12.37 5.85
N PRO A 140 -18.90 -12.87 6.69
CA PRO A 140 -18.55 -13.60 7.92
C PRO A 140 -17.66 -14.82 7.64
N ASP A 141 -16.85 -15.17 8.62
CA ASP A 141 -15.91 -16.31 8.58
C ASP A 141 -14.80 -16.22 7.52
N THR A 142 -14.58 -15.03 6.96
CA THR A 142 -13.46 -14.75 6.04
C THR A 142 -12.32 -14.11 6.79
N HIS A 143 -11.08 -14.56 6.52
CA HIS A 143 -9.86 -14.01 7.12
C HIS A 143 -8.97 -13.45 6.00
N VAL A 144 -8.52 -12.22 6.15
CA VAL A 144 -7.67 -11.54 5.17
C VAL A 144 -6.49 -10.89 5.86
N LYS A 145 -5.28 -11.35 5.60
CA LYS A 145 -4.04 -10.80 6.18
C LYS A 145 -3.37 -9.77 5.30
N VAL A 146 -3.54 -9.86 3.99
CA VAL A 146 -2.93 -8.95 3.02
C VAL A 146 -3.94 -8.53 1.97
N LEU A 147 -3.96 -7.25 1.69
CA LEU A 147 -4.73 -6.62 0.63
C LEU A 147 -3.78 -5.84 -0.27
N LEU A 148 -4.11 -5.73 -1.55
CA LEU A 148 -3.41 -4.88 -2.50
C LEU A 148 -4.39 -3.89 -3.14
N LEU A 149 -4.08 -2.61 -3.06
CA LEU A 149 -4.68 -1.59 -3.91
C LEU A 149 -3.86 -1.52 -5.20
N ASP A 150 -4.45 -1.92 -6.30
CA ASP A 150 -3.77 -2.06 -7.60
C ASP A 150 -4.09 -0.95 -8.60
N HIS A 151 -4.55 0.19 -8.10
CA HIS A 151 -4.89 1.34 -8.92
C HIS A 151 -4.46 2.64 -8.25
N LYS A 152 -3.80 3.51 -9.01
CA LYS A 152 -3.23 4.78 -8.52
C LYS A 152 -4.22 5.69 -7.80
N GLU A 153 -5.47 5.74 -8.25
CA GLU A 153 -6.50 6.56 -7.61
C GLU A 153 -6.90 6.01 -6.25
N ALA A 154 -7.08 4.69 -6.14
CA ALA A 154 -7.38 4.05 -4.85
C ALA A 154 -6.22 4.21 -3.87
N VAL A 155 -4.98 4.10 -4.35
CA VAL A 155 -3.77 4.36 -3.54
C VAL A 155 -3.76 5.81 -3.05
N ALA A 156 -4.03 6.79 -3.92
CA ALA A 156 -4.09 8.19 -3.54
C ALA A 156 -5.17 8.46 -2.47
N GLU A 157 -6.37 7.93 -2.65
CA GLU A 157 -7.45 8.06 -1.66
C GLU A 157 -7.06 7.48 -0.30
N MET A 158 -6.42 6.31 -0.29
CA MET A 158 -5.98 5.66 0.94
C MET A 158 -4.89 6.47 1.64
N LEU A 159 -3.88 6.96 0.91
CA LEU A 159 -2.80 7.76 1.47
C LEU A 159 -3.31 9.09 2.04
N ILE A 160 -4.26 9.73 1.38
CA ILE A 160 -4.90 10.96 1.88
C ILE A 160 -5.66 10.68 3.17
N ALA A 161 -6.48 9.63 3.20
CA ALA A 161 -7.23 9.25 4.40
C ALA A 161 -6.30 8.90 5.57
N ALA A 162 -5.22 8.17 5.32
CA ALA A 162 -4.21 7.84 6.32
C ALA A 162 -3.50 9.08 6.86
N ALA A 163 -3.08 9.98 5.98
CA ALA A 163 -2.43 11.23 6.37
C ALA A 163 -3.34 12.16 7.17
N GLN A 164 -4.64 12.13 6.92
CA GLN A 164 -5.63 12.88 7.70
C GLN A 164 -5.75 12.38 9.14
N GLN A 165 -5.54 11.09 9.38
CA GLN A 165 -5.48 10.56 10.76
C GLN A 165 -4.31 11.14 11.55
N GLU A 166 -3.16 11.34 10.92
CA GLU A 166 -1.98 11.92 11.55
C GLU A 166 -2.16 13.40 11.93
N ARG A 167 -3.04 14.11 11.23
CA ARG A 167 -3.32 15.54 11.47
C ARG A 167 -4.40 15.77 12.54
N GLY A 168 -5.14 14.76 12.86
CA GLY A 168 -6.14 14.79 13.92
C GLY A 168 -5.56 14.34 15.23
#